data_5672a1c2bbcb08668c53a45e49822320
#
_entry.id   5672a1c2bbcb08668c53a45e49822320
#
_cell.length_a   1.000
_cell.length_b   1.000
_cell.length_c   1.000
_cell.angle_alpha   90.00
_cell.angle_beta   90.00
_cell.angle_gamma   90.00
#
_symmetry.space_group_name_H-M   'P 1'
#
loop_
_entity.id
_entity.type
_entity.pdbx_description
1 polymer ?
#
loop_
_entity_poly.entity_id
_entity_poly.type
_entity_poly.pdbx_seq_one_letter_code
_entity_poly.pdbx_strand_id
1 'polypeptide(L)'
;MMTDPIADMLTRIRNSTMARHDRVEMPHSRLKEHVASVMKSEGYLDDVRVSEGEDPRMLTLVLRYGRDRQSAIDGLRRVSTPGRRVYVRHDRIGRVCSGMGISILSTSRGVMTDREARRQRVGGELLCEVW
;
A
#
# COMPACT_ATOMS: atom_id res chain seq x y z
N MET A 1 18.68 -1.49 15.28
CA MET A 1 17.21 -1.50 15.25
C MET A 1 16.71 -1.55 13.82
N MET A 2 15.91 -2.57 13.51
CA MET A 2 15.31 -2.64 12.18
C MET A 2 14.12 -1.71 12.09
N THR A 3 14.02 -0.97 10.99
CA THR A 3 12.88 -0.11 10.71
C THR A 3 12.06 -0.72 9.59
N ASP A 4 10.75 -0.49 9.63
CA ASP A 4 9.85 -0.95 8.58
C ASP A 4 8.96 0.22 8.16
N PRO A 5 9.41 1.01 7.15
CA PRO A 5 8.64 2.17 6.69
C PRO A 5 7.27 1.81 6.13
N ILE A 6 7.14 0.64 5.52
CA ILE A 6 5.84 0.19 4.98
C ILE A 6 4.88 -0.14 6.12
N ALA A 7 5.35 -0.85 7.16
CA ALA A 7 4.52 -1.13 8.33
C ALA A 7 4.08 0.17 9.01
N ASP A 8 4.99 1.15 9.14
CA ASP A 8 4.66 2.45 9.70
C ASP A 8 3.59 3.16 8.86
N MET A 9 3.74 3.15 7.53
CA MET A 9 2.75 3.74 6.63
C MET A 9 1.38 3.10 6.81
N LEU A 10 1.32 1.77 6.84
CA LEU A 10 0.04 1.05 7.00
C LEU A 10 -0.60 1.37 8.34
N THR A 11 0.20 1.47 9.41
CA THR A 11 -0.29 1.83 10.74
C THR A 11 -0.86 3.25 10.75
N ARG A 12 -0.16 4.21 10.11
CA ARG A 12 -0.65 5.60 10.00
C ARG A 12 -1.96 5.66 9.24
N ILE A 13 -2.08 4.92 8.14
CA ILE A 13 -3.32 4.86 7.36
C ILE A 13 -4.44 4.26 8.22
N ARG A 14 -4.17 3.15 8.90
CA ARG A 14 -5.16 2.48 9.76
C ARG A 14 -5.66 3.40 10.84
N ASN A 15 -4.76 4.07 11.56
CA ASN A 15 -5.13 4.97 12.66
C ASN A 15 -5.93 6.17 12.14
N SER A 16 -5.52 6.75 11.01
CA SER A 16 -6.22 7.89 10.42
C SER A 16 -7.61 7.50 9.91
N THR A 17 -7.74 6.30 9.36
CA THR A 17 -9.03 5.75 8.91
C THR A 17 -9.97 5.54 10.09
N MET A 18 -9.47 4.97 11.19
CA MET A 18 -10.27 4.77 12.40
C MET A 18 -10.72 6.09 13.03
N ALA A 19 -9.87 7.11 12.98
CA ALA A 19 -10.18 8.44 13.48
C ALA A 19 -10.99 9.28 12.48
N ARG A 20 -11.23 8.76 11.28
CA ARG A 20 -11.95 9.41 10.18
C ARG A 20 -11.31 10.71 9.73
N HIS A 21 -9.99 10.76 9.72
CA HIS A 21 -9.25 11.89 9.19
C HIS A 21 -9.37 11.93 7.66
N ASP A 22 -9.28 13.12 7.08
CA ASP A 22 -9.34 13.28 5.62
C ASP A 22 -8.03 12.92 4.95
N ARG A 23 -6.90 13.10 5.65
CA ARG A 23 -5.58 12.86 5.09
C ARG A 23 -4.62 12.37 6.16
N VAL A 24 -3.53 11.78 5.71
CA VAL A 24 -2.43 11.36 6.57
C VAL A 24 -1.11 11.77 5.93
N GLU A 25 -0.18 12.25 6.75
CA GLU A 25 1.13 12.71 6.28
C GLU A 25 2.23 11.84 6.89
N MET A 26 3.31 11.67 6.14
CA MET A 26 4.46 10.89 6.58
C MET A 26 5.69 11.31 5.80
N PRO A 27 6.90 11.02 6.31
CA PRO A 27 8.10 11.25 5.52
C PRO A 27 8.06 10.45 4.23
N HIS A 28 8.47 11.07 3.13
CA HIS A 28 8.46 10.46 1.81
C HIS A 28 9.55 9.40 1.67
N SER A 29 9.23 8.33 0.95
CA SER A 29 10.21 7.46 0.32
C SER A 29 9.64 6.99 -1.02
N ARG A 30 10.53 6.62 -1.93
CA ARG A 30 10.10 6.17 -3.26
C ARG A 30 9.20 4.95 -3.16
N LEU A 31 9.56 4.00 -2.31
CA LEU A 31 8.76 2.78 -2.12
C LEU A 31 7.37 3.11 -1.57
N LYS A 32 7.29 3.95 -0.54
CA LYS A 32 6.00 4.35 0.03
C LYS A 32 5.13 5.06 -1.00
N GLU A 33 5.72 5.92 -1.82
CA GLU A 33 4.99 6.61 -2.88
C GLU A 33 4.44 5.61 -3.90
N HIS A 34 5.24 4.63 -4.31
CA HIS A 34 4.79 3.62 -5.27
C HIS A 34 3.65 2.77 -4.72
N VAL A 35 3.77 2.33 -3.45
CA VAL A 35 2.71 1.57 -2.79
C VAL A 35 1.43 2.40 -2.71
N ALA A 36 1.53 3.67 -2.30
CA ALA A 36 0.38 4.56 -2.21
C ALA A 36 -0.25 4.81 -3.58
N SER A 37 0.55 4.93 -4.64
CA SER A 37 0.04 5.12 -6.00
C SER A 37 -0.75 3.91 -6.48
N VAL A 38 -0.32 2.71 -6.13
CA VAL A 38 -1.08 1.49 -6.44
C VAL A 38 -2.41 1.50 -5.68
N MET A 39 -2.41 1.87 -4.40
CA MET A 39 -3.63 1.98 -3.60
C MET A 39 -4.60 3.00 -4.20
N LYS A 40 -4.10 4.13 -4.68
CA LYS A 40 -4.92 5.13 -5.36
C LYS A 40 -5.53 4.56 -6.64
N SER A 41 -4.73 3.93 -7.48
CA SER A 41 -5.20 3.35 -8.74
C SER A 41 -6.29 2.31 -8.52
N GLU A 42 -6.25 1.60 -7.40
CA GLU A 42 -7.22 0.56 -7.07
C GLU A 42 -8.42 1.10 -6.28
N GLY A 43 -8.49 2.42 -6.07
CA GLY A 43 -9.65 3.05 -5.46
C GLY A 43 -9.66 3.09 -3.95
N TYR A 44 -8.54 2.80 -3.29
CA TYR A 44 -8.47 2.83 -1.83
C TYR A 44 -8.11 4.21 -1.29
N LEU A 45 -7.48 5.04 -2.10
CA LEU A 45 -7.14 6.42 -1.75
C LEU A 45 -7.68 7.36 -2.83
N ASP A 46 -8.01 8.59 -2.44
CA ASP A 46 -8.45 9.62 -3.40
C ASP A 46 -7.26 10.28 -4.08
N ASP A 47 -6.17 10.50 -3.37
CA ASP A 47 -5.02 11.19 -3.94
C ASP A 47 -3.74 10.86 -3.18
N VAL A 48 -2.61 11.06 -3.85
CA VAL A 48 -1.26 10.90 -3.31
C VAL A 48 -0.47 12.13 -3.74
N ARG A 49 0.09 12.86 -2.77
CA ARG A 49 0.82 14.09 -3.02
C ARG A 49 2.19 14.05 -2.36
N VAL A 50 3.18 14.60 -3.05
CA VAL A 50 4.54 14.75 -2.51
C VAL A 50 4.84 16.23 -2.43
N SER A 51 5.32 16.70 -1.29
CA SER A 51 5.71 18.11 -1.13
C SER A 51 6.91 18.42 -2.03
N GLU A 52 6.95 19.65 -2.55
CA GLU A 52 8.04 20.06 -3.43
C GLU A 52 9.17 20.72 -2.66
N GLY A 53 10.37 20.55 -3.17
CA GLY A 53 11.51 21.41 -2.91
C GLY A 53 12.32 21.19 -1.66
N GLU A 54 11.76 20.76 -0.56
CA GLU A 54 12.49 20.65 0.69
C GLU A 54 12.75 19.22 1.11
N ASP A 55 13.87 19.03 1.81
CA ASP A 55 14.26 17.74 2.36
C ASP A 55 14.14 17.83 3.89
N PRO A 56 13.42 16.94 4.58
CA PRO A 56 12.74 15.77 4.02
C PRO A 56 11.42 16.13 3.33
N ARG A 57 11.18 15.51 2.20
CA ARG A 57 9.87 15.64 1.55
C ARG A 57 8.82 14.90 2.36
N MET A 58 7.59 15.41 2.29
CA MET A 58 6.45 14.77 2.94
C MET A 58 5.54 14.13 1.90
N LEU A 59 5.04 12.96 2.24
CA LEU A 59 4.06 12.24 1.46
C LEU A 59 2.71 12.43 2.14
N THR A 60 1.73 12.92 1.39
CA THR A 60 0.37 13.12 1.88
C THR A 60 -0.58 12.20 1.13
N LEU A 61 -1.31 11.39 1.87
CA LEU A 61 -2.32 10.50 1.31
C LEU A 61 -3.69 11.05 1.66
N VAL A 62 -4.55 11.22 0.65
CA VAL A 62 -5.92 11.66 0.85
C VAL A 62 -6.80 10.42 0.93
N LEU A 63 -7.42 10.21 2.09
CA LEU A 63 -8.20 9.00 2.37
C LEU A 63 -9.55 9.08 1.66
N ARG A 64 -10.04 7.92 1.25
CA ARG A 64 -11.31 7.83 0.52
C ARG A 64 -12.41 7.29 1.42
N TYR A 65 -13.53 8.00 1.43
CA TYR A 65 -14.72 7.60 2.18
C TYR A 65 -15.91 7.55 1.23
N GLY A 66 -16.78 6.58 1.45
CA GLY A 66 -18.03 6.47 0.76
C GLY A 66 -19.14 7.18 1.51
N ARG A 67 -20.40 6.78 1.23
CA ARG A 67 -21.57 7.28 1.94
C ARG A 67 -21.45 6.96 3.43
N ASP A 68 -22.01 7.84 4.27
CA ASP A 68 -21.98 7.71 5.72
C ASP A 68 -20.58 7.65 6.32
N ARG A 69 -19.61 8.23 5.61
CA ARG A 69 -18.21 8.28 6.05
C ARG A 69 -17.59 6.91 6.29
N GLN A 70 -18.04 5.92 5.54
CA GLN A 70 -17.39 4.61 5.56
C GLN A 70 -16.10 4.66 4.76
N SER A 71 -15.01 4.15 5.36
CA SER A 71 -13.71 4.09 4.69
C SER A 71 -13.74 3.12 3.51
N ALA A 72 -13.05 3.47 2.44
CA ALA A 72 -12.83 2.54 1.33
C ALA A 72 -11.90 1.39 1.74
N ILE A 73 -11.11 1.59 2.79
CA ILE A 73 -10.20 0.57 3.32
C ILE A 73 -10.86 -0.08 4.52
N ASP A 74 -11.10 -1.40 4.43
CA ASP A 74 -11.61 -2.19 5.56
C ASP A 74 -10.48 -2.76 6.39
N GLY A 75 -9.38 -3.13 5.76
CA GLY A 75 -8.24 -3.69 6.46
C GLY A 75 -6.93 -3.55 5.69
N LEU A 76 -5.85 -3.65 6.44
CA LEU A 76 -4.48 -3.56 5.93
C LEU A 76 -3.64 -4.59 6.68
N ARG A 77 -2.76 -5.29 5.97
CA ARG A 77 -1.86 -6.25 6.59
C ARG A 77 -0.48 -6.20 5.95
N ARG A 78 0.54 -6.02 6.77
CA ARG A 78 1.93 -6.17 6.35
C ARG A 78 2.22 -7.67 6.20
N VAL A 79 2.86 -8.08 5.11
CA VAL A 79 3.20 -9.49 4.88
C VAL A 79 4.70 -9.68 4.99
N SER A 80 5.48 -9.14 4.05
CA SER A 80 6.93 -9.21 4.11
C SER A 80 7.47 -8.16 5.08
N THR A 81 8.36 -8.56 5.97
CA THR A 81 8.97 -7.65 6.94
C THR A 81 10.48 -7.71 6.85
N PRO A 82 11.22 -6.72 7.38
CA PRO A 82 12.69 -6.76 7.36
C PRO A 82 13.27 -8.00 8.02
N GLY A 83 12.62 -8.53 9.06
CA GLY A 83 13.06 -9.74 9.74
C GLY A 83 12.58 -11.03 9.11
N ARG A 84 11.63 -10.95 8.19
CA ARG A 84 11.05 -12.14 7.54
C ARG A 84 10.52 -11.75 6.16
N ARG A 85 11.41 -11.74 5.17
CA ARG A 85 11.01 -11.43 3.80
C ARG A 85 10.17 -12.55 3.20
N VAL A 86 9.12 -12.17 2.47
CA VAL A 86 8.21 -13.12 1.82
C VAL A 86 8.23 -12.86 0.32
N TYR A 87 8.66 -13.86 -0.44
CA TYR A 87 8.70 -13.80 -1.90
C TYR A 87 7.75 -14.84 -2.45
N VAL A 88 7.07 -14.50 -3.55
CA VAL A 88 6.16 -15.44 -4.21
C VAL A 88 6.46 -15.49 -5.70
N ARG A 89 6.34 -16.69 -6.27
CA ARG A 89 6.43 -16.89 -7.72
C ARG A 89 5.10 -16.48 -8.37
N HIS A 90 5.16 -16.13 -9.65
CA HIS A 90 3.98 -15.67 -10.39
C HIS A 90 2.82 -16.66 -10.37
N ASP A 91 3.12 -17.97 -10.32
CA ASP A 91 2.12 -19.04 -10.33
C ASP A 91 1.61 -19.40 -8.93
N ARG A 92 2.13 -18.73 -7.88
CA ARG A 92 1.75 -18.97 -6.49
C ARG A 92 1.14 -17.77 -5.81
N ILE A 93 0.87 -16.69 -6.57
CA ILE A 93 0.27 -15.49 -6.01
C ILE A 93 -1.20 -15.75 -5.70
N GLY A 94 -1.56 -15.74 -4.41
CA GLY A 94 -2.92 -15.96 -3.96
C GLY A 94 -3.79 -14.72 -4.14
N ARG A 95 -5.08 -14.90 -3.93
CA ARG A 95 -6.05 -13.79 -3.99
C ARG A 95 -6.41 -13.36 -2.57
N VAL A 96 -6.62 -12.05 -2.39
CA VAL A 96 -7.00 -11.47 -1.11
C VAL A 96 -8.52 -11.36 -1.07
N CYS A 97 -9.15 -11.91 0.00
CA CYS A 97 -10.60 -11.90 0.17
C CYS A 97 -11.33 -12.37 -1.10
N SER A 98 -10.92 -13.50 -1.68
CA SER A 98 -11.49 -14.09 -2.88
C SER A 98 -11.51 -13.13 -4.08
N GLY A 99 -10.52 -12.24 -4.16
CA GLY A 99 -10.38 -11.27 -5.25
C GLY A 99 -11.01 -9.93 -4.97
N MET A 100 -11.62 -9.75 -3.80
CA MET A 100 -12.20 -8.46 -3.42
C MET A 100 -11.17 -7.46 -2.90
N GLY A 101 -10.04 -7.95 -2.41
CA GLY A 101 -8.91 -7.12 -2.00
C GLY A 101 -7.74 -7.26 -2.97
N ILE A 102 -6.65 -6.62 -2.62
CA ILE A 102 -5.41 -6.68 -3.39
C ILE A 102 -4.23 -7.03 -2.49
N SER A 103 -3.22 -7.66 -3.07
CA SER A 103 -1.88 -7.63 -2.50
C SER A 103 -1.00 -6.73 -3.38
N ILE A 104 0.01 -6.13 -2.77
CA ILE A 104 0.95 -5.25 -3.45
C ILE A 104 2.32 -5.89 -3.40
N LEU A 105 2.91 -6.08 -4.57
CA LEU A 105 4.20 -6.73 -4.72
C LEU A 105 5.24 -5.77 -5.26
N SER A 106 6.48 -5.95 -4.80
CA SER A 106 7.64 -5.32 -5.40
C SER A 106 8.30 -6.33 -6.34
N THR A 107 8.26 -6.04 -7.63
CA THR A 107 8.76 -6.95 -8.67
C THR A 107 9.89 -6.30 -9.44
N SER A 108 10.54 -7.08 -10.30
CA SER A 108 11.58 -6.54 -11.19
C SER A 108 11.03 -5.52 -12.19
N ARG A 109 9.71 -5.47 -12.36
CA ARG A 109 9.03 -4.51 -13.25
C ARG A 109 8.31 -3.41 -12.50
N GLY A 110 8.59 -3.26 -11.20
CA GLY A 110 8.02 -2.22 -10.37
C GLY A 110 7.06 -2.75 -9.32
N VAL A 111 6.46 -1.81 -8.60
CA VAL A 111 5.45 -2.12 -7.57
C VAL A 111 4.10 -2.25 -8.28
N MET A 112 3.40 -3.34 -8.01
CA MET A 112 2.14 -3.64 -8.71
C MET A 112 1.23 -4.51 -7.85
N THR A 113 -0.02 -4.67 -8.30
CA THR A 113 -0.98 -5.55 -7.63
C THR A 113 -0.72 -7.01 -8.00
N ASP A 114 -1.32 -7.91 -7.20
CA ASP A 114 -1.32 -9.34 -7.48
C ASP A 114 -1.91 -9.66 -8.86
N ARG A 115 -3.00 -8.98 -9.24
CA ARG A 115 -3.62 -9.17 -10.54
C ARG A 115 -2.66 -8.83 -11.68
N GLU A 116 -1.99 -7.70 -11.56
CA GLU A 116 -1.05 -7.25 -12.59
C GLU A 116 0.18 -8.16 -12.64
N ALA A 117 0.68 -8.59 -11.49
CA ALA A 117 1.81 -9.51 -11.42
C ALA A 117 1.47 -10.86 -12.07
N ARG A 118 0.27 -11.39 -11.82
CA ARG A 118 -0.20 -12.61 -12.47
C ARG A 118 -0.30 -12.41 -13.99
N ARG A 119 -0.85 -11.27 -14.42
CA ARG A 119 -1.00 -10.97 -15.85
C ARG A 119 0.35 -10.91 -16.55
N GLN A 120 1.34 -10.28 -15.93
CA GLN A 120 2.68 -10.16 -16.47
C GLN A 120 3.55 -11.39 -16.23
N ARG A 121 3.04 -12.36 -15.44
CA ARG A 121 3.78 -13.57 -15.07
C ARG A 121 5.10 -13.25 -14.39
N VAL A 122 5.08 -12.30 -13.46
CA VAL A 122 6.23 -11.94 -12.63
C VAL A 122 5.91 -12.19 -11.17
N GLY A 123 6.87 -12.74 -10.45
CA GLY A 123 6.81 -12.84 -8.99
C GLY A 123 7.58 -11.70 -8.36
N GLY A 124 7.58 -11.67 -7.04
CA GLY A 124 8.31 -10.64 -6.31
C GLY A 124 8.08 -10.73 -4.82
N GLU A 125 8.48 -9.68 -4.13
CA GLU A 125 8.29 -9.55 -2.70
C GLU A 125 6.85 -9.13 -2.41
N LEU A 126 6.15 -9.93 -1.61
CA LEU A 126 4.77 -9.67 -1.22
C LEU A 126 4.78 -8.69 -0.04
N LEU A 127 4.57 -7.40 -0.34
CA LEU A 127 4.72 -6.34 0.65
C LEU A 127 3.57 -6.28 1.65
N CYS A 128 2.35 -6.22 1.16
CA CYS A 128 1.17 -6.03 2.02
C CYS A 128 -0.11 -6.44 1.28
N GLU A 129 -1.18 -6.50 2.07
CA GLU A 129 -2.53 -6.75 1.56
C GLU A 129 -3.44 -5.63 2.00
N VAL A 130 -4.40 -5.27 1.14
CA VAL A 130 -5.40 -4.22 1.39
C VAL A 130 -6.76 -4.73 0.93
N TRP A 131 -7.76 -4.49 1.73
CA TRP A 131 -9.13 -4.85 1.36
C TRP A 131 -10.17 -3.91 1.94
#